data_1c5b707f6b530fcf1bd06188d5625cc4
#
_entry.id   1c5b707f6b530fcf1bd06188d5625cc4
#
_cell.length_a   1.000
_cell.length_b   1.000
_cell.length_c   1.000
_cell.angle_alpha   90.00
_cell.angle_beta   90.00
_cell.angle_gamma   90.00
#
_symmetry.space_group_name_H-M   'P 1'
#
loop_
_entity.id
_entity.type
_entity.pdbx_description
1 polymer ?
#
loop_
_entity_poly.entity_id
_entity_poly.type
_entity_poly.pdbx_seq_one_letter_code
_entity_poly.pdbx_strand_id
1 'polypeptide(L)'
;MNKPVRPPILHSLPPGTTVMAEQIAPRGNLMQGKRGLVMGVANDHSIAWGIAQMLASHGAQLAFTYQGDALAKRVKPLAEQAGSFFVMPCDVEDIASVDSVFNAIRQQWGTMDFLVHAVAFSDKNELKGRYADSTRENFIRTMVISCYAFTEAAKRASALMPNGGAMITLTYNGGLRAMPNYNVMGVAKAALEASVRYLAVDLGAQKIRVNAISAGPIRTLAGAGITDARYMFAFQQKYSPLGRGVTLEELGGAGLYLLSDLSSGVTGEIHFVDSGYNIIAMPQPDALKASGAQENGE
;
A
#
# COMPACT_ATOMS: atom_id res chain seq x y z
N MET A 1 -4.56 44.55 -36.20
CA MET A 1 -3.86 45.02 -34.96
C MET A 1 -4.57 44.44 -33.75
N ASN A 2 -4.11 43.27 -33.25
CA ASN A 2 -4.67 42.62 -32.08
C ASN A 2 -3.96 43.14 -30.83
N LYS A 3 -4.73 43.71 -29.87
CA LYS A 3 -4.23 44.12 -28.59
C LYS A 3 -3.95 42.86 -27.72
N PRO A 4 -2.84 42.82 -26.94
CA PRO A 4 -2.55 41.72 -26.04
C PRO A 4 -3.52 41.69 -24.85
N VAL A 5 -4.08 40.51 -24.57
CA VAL A 5 -4.90 40.23 -23.38
C VAL A 5 -3.97 40.22 -22.17
N ARG A 6 -4.22 41.05 -21.16
CA ARG A 6 -3.50 41.05 -19.89
C ARG A 6 -3.92 39.81 -19.07
N PRO A 7 -2.98 39.11 -18.41
CA PRO A 7 -3.34 38.04 -17.48
C PRO A 7 -4.08 38.61 -16.25
N PRO A 8 -4.96 37.82 -15.61
CA PRO A 8 -5.71 38.24 -14.45
C PRO A 8 -4.77 38.49 -13.26
N ILE A 9 -5.04 39.60 -12.56
CA ILE A 9 -4.34 40.03 -11.34
C ILE A 9 -4.71 39.02 -10.23
N LEU A 10 -3.74 38.25 -9.75
CA LEU A 10 -3.86 37.46 -8.53
C LEU A 10 -4.01 38.42 -7.34
N HIS A 11 -5.22 38.57 -6.81
CA HIS A 11 -5.42 39.23 -5.51
C HIS A 11 -4.80 38.36 -4.42
N SER A 12 -3.82 38.86 -3.71
CA SER A 12 -3.26 38.25 -2.50
C SER A 12 -4.39 38.06 -1.46
N LEU A 13 -4.56 36.83 -0.96
CA LEU A 13 -5.48 36.55 0.13
C LEU A 13 -5.06 37.32 1.41
N PRO A 14 -6.01 37.77 2.23
CA PRO A 14 -5.68 38.49 3.48
C PRO A 14 -4.92 37.59 4.45
N PRO A 15 -3.98 38.14 5.25
CA PRO A 15 -3.23 37.36 6.24
C PRO A 15 -4.18 36.80 7.30
N GLY A 16 -4.21 35.46 7.45
CA GLY A 16 -5.07 34.74 8.39
C GLY A 16 -6.08 33.78 7.75
N THR A 17 -6.14 33.65 6.43
CA THR A 17 -6.97 32.65 5.78
C THR A 17 -6.29 31.28 5.95
N THR A 18 -6.80 30.48 6.89
CA THR A 18 -6.46 29.05 6.97
C THR A 18 -6.97 28.41 5.69
N VAL A 19 -6.07 28.07 4.78
CA VAL A 19 -6.42 27.27 3.61
C VAL A 19 -6.83 25.90 4.13
N MET A 20 -8.12 25.63 4.18
CA MET A 20 -8.64 24.29 4.46
C MET A 20 -8.08 23.37 3.38
N ALA A 21 -7.48 22.26 3.78
CA ALA A 21 -7.02 21.26 2.82
C ALA A 21 -8.19 20.85 1.91
N GLU A 22 -7.97 20.82 0.61
CA GLU A 22 -9.00 20.41 -0.35
C GLU A 22 -9.46 19.00 -0.01
N GLN A 23 -10.72 18.85 0.36
CA GLN A 23 -11.28 17.57 0.77
C GLN A 23 -11.53 16.67 -0.45
N ILE A 24 -11.40 15.36 -0.24
CA ILE A 24 -11.67 14.34 -1.26
C ILE A 24 -13.15 14.39 -1.66
N ALA A 25 -13.40 14.60 -2.95
CA ALA A 25 -14.76 14.64 -3.48
C ALA A 25 -15.45 13.26 -3.38
N PRO A 26 -16.73 13.19 -2.98
CA PRO A 26 -17.51 11.94 -2.95
C PRO A 26 -17.63 11.33 -4.36
N ARG A 27 -17.44 10.00 -4.48
CA ARG A 27 -17.60 9.22 -5.72
C ARG A 27 -18.69 8.13 -5.60
N GLY A 28 -19.09 7.78 -4.37
CA GLY A 28 -20.09 6.75 -4.11
C GLY A 28 -20.30 6.53 -2.62
N ASN A 29 -20.99 5.45 -2.26
CA ASN A 29 -21.38 5.13 -0.89
C ASN A 29 -21.08 3.69 -0.46
N LEU A 30 -20.23 2.95 -1.19
CA LEU A 30 -19.93 1.54 -0.91
C LEU A 30 -19.33 1.31 0.49
N MET A 31 -18.70 2.32 1.06
CA MET A 31 -18.07 2.27 2.40
C MET A 31 -18.80 3.17 3.41
N GLN A 32 -20.02 3.60 3.10
CA GLN A 32 -20.79 4.48 3.97
C GLN A 32 -21.00 3.85 5.35
N GLY A 33 -20.56 4.57 6.40
CA GLY A 33 -20.67 4.12 7.78
C GLY A 33 -19.61 3.07 8.21
N LYS A 34 -18.77 2.59 7.30
CA LYS A 34 -17.65 1.70 7.62
C LYS A 34 -16.47 2.49 8.22
N ARG A 35 -15.83 1.92 9.24
CA ARG A 35 -14.69 2.49 9.98
C ARG A 35 -13.46 1.62 9.81
N GLY A 36 -12.32 2.20 9.49
CA GLY A 36 -11.12 1.41 9.33
C GLY A 36 -9.82 2.12 9.59
N LEU A 37 -8.80 1.31 9.88
CA LEU A 37 -7.44 1.75 10.12
C LEU A 37 -6.60 1.59 8.86
N VAL A 38 -5.87 2.64 8.49
CA VAL A 38 -4.90 2.64 7.38
C VAL A 38 -3.49 2.85 7.96
N MET A 39 -2.65 1.82 7.82
CA MET A 39 -1.25 1.82 8.25
C MET A 39 -0.34 1.87 7.03
N GLY A 40 0.71 2.72 7.07
CA GLY A 40 1.75 2.75 6.04
C GLY A 40 1.62 3.89 5.01
N VAL A 41 0.81 4.92 5.28
CA VAL A 41 0.88 6.18 4.53
C VAL A 41 2.17 6.91 4.92
N ALA A 42 3.00 7.24 3.93
CA ALA A 42 4.24 8.00 4.13
C ALA A 42 4.21 9.37 3.39
N ASN A 43 3.48 9.44 2.29
CA ASN A 43 3.22 10.63 1.48
C ASN A 43 2.05 10.37 0.52
N ASP A 44 1.73 11.35 -0.33
CA ASP A 44 0.71 11.31 -1.37
C ASP A 44 0.95 10.30 -2.51
N HIS A 45 2.15 9.75 -2.61
CA HIS A 45 2.51 8.69 -3.56
C HIS A 45 2.43 7.27 -2.97
N SER A 46 2.06 7.14 -1.69
CA SER A 46 1.92 5.83 -1.05
C SER A 46 0.71 5.08 -1.59
N ILE A 47 0.85 3.77 -1.83
CA ILE A 47 -0.28 2.92 -2.23
C ILE A 47 -1.40 2.97 -1.18
N ALA A 48 -1.02 2.96 0.11
CA ALA A 48 -1.96 3.13 1.21
C ALA A 48 -2.77 4.44 1.11
N TRP A 49 -2.17 5.50 0.59
CA TRP A 49 -2.88 6.77 0.36
C TRP A 49 -3.89 6.65 -0.80
N GLY A 50 -3.51 6.04 -1.93
CA GLY A 50 -4.44 5.79 -3.03
C GLY A 50 -5.65 4.96 -2.59
N ILE A 51 -5.42 3.94 -1.75
CA ILE A 51 -6.51 3.15 -1.15
C ILE A 51 -7.36 4.03 -0.21
N ALA A 52 -6.73 4.79 0.69
CA ALA A 52 -7.44 5.68 1.62
C ALA A 52 -8.32 6.72 0.91
N GLN A 53 -7.80 7.34 -0.17
CA GLN A 53 -8.57 8.28 -0.99
C GLN A 53 -9.82 7.63 -1.58
N MET A 54 -9.69 6.43 -2.14
CA MET A 54 -10.81 5.71 -2.73
C MET A 54 -11.85 5.34 -1.66
N LEU A 55 -11.42 4.84 -0.51
CA LEU A 55 -12.32 4.50 0.60
C LEU A 55 -13.05 5.73 1.15
N ALA A 56 -12.34 6.84 1.37
CA ALA A 56 -12.94 8.11 1.82
C ALA A 56 -13.96 8.64 0.81
N SER A 57 -13.65 8.61 -0.50
CA SER A 57 -14.56 9.04 -1.56
C SER A 57 -15.84 8.19 -1.64
N HIS A 58 -15.87 7.02 -1.01
CA HIS A 58 -17.03 6.13 -0.90
C HIS A 58 -17.64 6.11 0.51
N GLY A 59 -17.31 7.08 1.36
CA GLY A 59 -17.97 7.31 2.64
C GLY A 59 -17.38 6.60 3.84
N ALA A 60 -16.16 6.01 3.73
CA ALA A 60 -15.46 5.41 4.87
C ALA A 60 -15.00 6.46 5.88
N GLN A 61 -15.05 6.12 7.17
CA GLN A 61 -14.35 6.83 8.24
C GLN A 61 -12.99 6.19 8.47
N LEU A 62 -11.93 6.97 8.41
CA LEU A 62 -10.55 6.49 8.43
C LEU A 62 -9.82 6.91 9.70
N ALA A 63 -9.00 6.01 10.24
CA ALA A 63 -7.91 6.32 11.17
C ALA A 63 -6.59 6.03 10.47
N PHE A 64 -5.53 6.78 10.84
CA PHE A 64 -4.21 6.63 10.24
C PHE A 64 -3.15 6.42 11.29
N THR A 65 -2.05 5.76 10.90
CA THR A 65 -0.83 5.70 11.71
C THR A 65 0.36 6.28 10.98
N TYR A 66 1.34 6.74 11.75
CA TYR A 66 2.64 7.18 11.26
C TYR A 66 3.76 6.76 12.21
N GLN A 67 4.99 6.62 11.72
CA GLN A 67 6.18 6.36 12.52
C GLN A 67 7.08 7.61 12.57
N GLY A 68 7.19 8.21 13.75
CA GLY A 68 8.06 9.35 14.00
C GLY A 68 7.58 10.68 13.40
N ASP A 69 8.17 11.77 13.86
CA ASP A 69 7.73 13.15 13.57
C ASP A 69 7.86 13.55 12.08
N ALA A 70 8.83 12.98 11.39
CA ALA A 70 9.04 13.26 9.97
C ALA A 70 7.85 12.79 9.11
N LEU A 71 7.27 11.62 9.43
CA LEU A 71 6.07 11.14 8.75
C LEU A 71 4.80 11.81 9.29
N ALA A 72 4.75 12.16 10.59
CA ALA A 72 3.61 12.91 11.15
C ALA A 72 3.28 14.16 10.34
N LYS A 73 4.30 14.94 9.98
CA LYS A 73 4.17 16.18 9.19
C LYS A 73 3.58 15.98 7.80
N ARG A 74 3.69 14.77 7.25
CA ARG A 74 3.17 14.41 5.92
C ARG A 74 1.81 13.72 6.01
N VAL A 75 1.62 12.85 7.00
CA VAL A 75 0.41 12.03 7.13
C VAL A 75 -0.78 12.83 7.65
N LYS A 76 -0.56 13.75 8.62
CA LYS A 76 -1.66 14.55 9.19
C LYS A 76 -2.40 15.38 8.14
N PRO A 77 -1.75 16.15 7.26
CA PRO A 77 -2.46 16.90 6.21
C PRO A 77 -3.22 15.99 5.23
N LEU A 78 -2.69 14.80 4.92
CA LEU A 78 -3.37 13.83 4.05
C LEU A 78 -4.61 13.24 4.76
N ALA A 79 -4.50 12.93 6.04
CA ALA A 79 -5.64 12.47 6.82
C ALA A 79 -6.76 13.54 6.86
N GLU A 80 -6.42 14.81 7.03
CA GLU A 80 -7.37 15.94 6.97
C GLU A 80 -8.07 16.04 5.61
N GLN A 81 -7.37 15.81 4.49
CA GLN A 81 -7.97 15.72 3.16
C GLN A 81 -9.00 14.59 3.06
N ALA A 82 -8.72 13.47 3.74
CA ALA A 82 -9.66 12.34 3.84
C ALA A 82 -10.78 12.56 4.89
N GLY A 83 -10.89 13.75 5.45
CA GLY A 83 -11.88 14.07 6.48
C GLY A 83 -11.59 13.44 7.85
N SER A 84 -10.33 13.03 8.10
CA SER A 84 -9.94 12.37 9.34
C SER A 84 -8.98 13.22 10.17
N PHE A 85 -9.27 13.31 11.46
CA PHE A 85 -8.37 13.86 12.48
C PHE A 85 -7.85 12.77 13.43
N PHE A 86 -8.19 11.50 13.17
CA PHE A 86 -7.78 10.36 13.99
C PHE A 86 -6.46 9.79 13.44
N VAL A 87 -5.35 10.38 13.89
CA VAL A 87 -4.00 10.07 13.41
C VAL A 87 -3.09 9.80 14.61
N MET A 88 -2.48 8.61 14.67
CA MET A 88 -1.76 8.10 15.82
C MET A 88 -0.32 7.72 15.49
N PRO A 89 0.65 7.93 16.40
CA PRO A 89 1.96 7.34 16.27
C PRO A 89 1.87 5.81 16.38
N CYS A 90 2.65 5.10 15.58
CA CYS A 90 2.77 3.64 15.65
C CYS A 90 4.14 3.19 15.17
N ASP A 91 4.86 2.50 16.02
CA ASP A 91 6.02 1.71 15.66
C ASP A 91 5.65 0.22 15.74
N VAL A 92 5.70 -0.48 14.63
CA VAL A 92 5.33 -1.90 14.56
C VAL A 92 6.38 -2.83 15.18
N GLU A 93 7.57 -2.32 15.51
CA GLU A 93 8.59 -3.05 16.28
C GLU A 93 8.33 -2.93 17.80
N ASP A 94 7.48 -2.01 18.24
CA ASP A 94 7.09 -1.83 19.64
C ASP A 94 5.64 -2.30 19.86
N ILE A 95 5.51 -3.42 20.56
CA ILE A 95 4.20 -4.03 20.88
C ILE A 95 3.31 -3.06 21.65
N ALA A 96 3.87 -2.27 22.58
CA ALA A 96 3.09 -1.31 23.36
C ALA A 96 2.56 -0.17 22.48
N SER A 97 3.33 0.25 21.49
CA SER A 97 2.90 1.23 20.49
C SER A 97 1.74 0.70 19.64
N VAL A 98 1.81 -0.56 19.20
CA VAL A 98 0.72 -1.21 18.46
C VAL A 98 -0.53 -1.34 19.34
N ASP A 99 -0.37 -1.78 20.60
CA ASP A 99 -1.49 -1.90 21.55
C ASP A 99 -2.19 -0.55 21.78
N SER A 100 -1.42 0.53 21.87
CA SER A 100 -1.95 1.89 22.06
C SER A 100 -2.87 2.32 20.92
N VAL A 101 -2.54 1.98 19.66
CA VAL A 101 -3.38 2.27 18.48
C VAL A 101 -4.73 1.58 18.58
N PHE A 102 -4.75 0.26 18.83
CA PHE A 102 -6.01 -0.49 18.88
C PHE A 102 -6.84 -0.15 20.13
N ASN A 103 -6.21 0.21 21.25
CA ASN A 103 -6.90 0.73 22.44
C ASN A 103 -7.55 2.09 22.14
N ALA A 104 -6.89 3.00 21.43
CA ALA A 104 -7.47 4.27 21.03
C ALA A 104 -8.67 4.07 20.07
N ILE A 105 -8.58 3.13 19.12
CA ILE A 105 -9.72 2.77 18.24
C ILE A 105 -10.89 2.25 19.06
N ARG A 106 -10.63 1.36 20.03
CA ARG A 106 -11.66 0.85 20.95
C ARG A 106 -12.33 1.97 21.73
N GLN A 107 -11.57 2.90 22.26
CA GLN A 107 -12.10 4.02 23.04
C GLN A 107 -12.94 4.99 22.19
N GLN A 108 -12.49 5.29 20.98
CA GLN A 108 -13.12 6.30 20.13
C GLN A 108 -14.27 5.75 19.28
N TRP A 109 -14.14 4.52 18.76
CA TRP A 109 -15.10 3.92 17.85
C TRP A 109 -15.85 2.72 18.43
N GLY A 110 -15.27 2.05 19.43
CA GLY A 110 -15.78 0.78 19.97
C GLY A 110 -15.47 -0.40 19.05
N THR A 111 -15.77 -0.28 17.77
CA THR A 111 -15.58 -1.30 16.72
C THR A 111 -14.95 -0.73 15.47
N MET A 112 -14.45 -1.60 14.61
CA MET A 112 -13.96 -1.25 13.27
C MET A 112 -14.43 -2.30 12.25
N ASP A 113 -14.45 -1.96 10.97
CA ASP A 113 -14.92 -2.81 9.88
C ASP A 113 -13.80 -3.30 8.97
N PHE A 114 -12.67 -2.55 8.88
CA PHE A 114 -11.59 -2.94 7.99
C PHE A 114 -10.20 -2.47 8.45
N LEU A 115 -9.17 -3.18 7.96
CA LEU A 115 -7.76 -2.86 8.16
C LEU A 115 -7.03 -2.82 6.82
N VAL A 116 -6.26 -1.75 6.59
CA VAL A 116 -5.26 -1.66 5.52
C VAL A 116 -3.88 -1.65 6.15
N HIS A 117 -3.09 -2.70 5.93
CA HIS A 117 -1.73 -2.83 6.44
C HIS A 117 -0.72 -2.74 5.28
N ALA A 118 -0.06 -1.60 5.15
CA ALA A 118 0.88 -1.32 4.07
C ALA A 118 2.27 -0.94 4.61
N VAL A 119 2.70 -1.64 5.66
CA VAL A 119 4.00 -1.41 6.31
C VAL A 119 5.00 -2.45 5.83
N ALA A 120 6.19 -2.00 5.44
CA ALA A 120 7.31 -2.86 5.11
C ALA A 120 8.63 -2.11 5.31
N PHE A 121 9.67 -2.83 5.70
CA PHE A 121 11.02 -2.29 5.86
C PHE A 121 12.08 -3.38 5.66
N SER A 122 13.19 -3.01 5.03
CA SER A 122 14.45 -3.73 5.05
C SER A 122 15.60 -2.74 4.90
N ASP A 123 16.80 -3.09 5.37
CA ASP A 123 17.98 -2.26 5.09
C ASP A 123 18.26 -2.25 3.58
N LYS A 124 18.20 -1.07 2.99
CA LYS A 124 18.40 -0.86 1.54
C LYS A 124 19.78 -1.31 1.06
N ASN A 125 20.79 -1.33 1.95
CA ASN A 125 22.13 -1.74 1.60
C ASN A 125 22.21 -3.26 1.40
N GLU A 126 21.36 -4.03 2.08
CA GLU A 126 21.28 -5.49 1.98
C GLU A 126 20.26 -5.98 0.94
N LEU A 127 19.49 -5.08 0.33
CA LEU A 127 18.68 -5.42 -0.84
C LEU A 127 19.52 -5.62 -2.10
N LYS A 128 20.79 -5.20 -2.08
CA LYS A 128 21.77 -5.36 -3.17
C LYS A 128 22.62 -6.60 -2.96
N GLY A 129 23.28 -7.04 -4.03
CA GLY A 129 24.22 -8.15 -3.97
C GLY A 129 23.51 -9.50 -3.86
N ARG A 130 24.18 -10.46 -3.22
CA ARG A 130 23.69 -11.83 -3.12
C ARG A 130 22.73 -11.96 -1.94
N TYR A 131 21.60 -12.60 -2.14
CA TYR A 131 20.67 -12.92 -1.06
C TYR A 131 21.35 -13.73 0.08
N ALA A 132 22.25 -14.65 -0.27
CA ALA A 132 22.96 -15.49 0.70
C ALA A 132 23.85 -14.71 1.67
N ASP A 133 24.16 -13.45 1.36
CA ASP A 133 24.99 -12.58 2.20
C ASP A 133 24.14 -11.70 3.14
N SER A 134 22.81 -11.88 3.15
CA SER A 134 21.91 -11.15 4.07
C SER A 134 22.28 -11.46 5.52
N THR A 135 22.41 -10.42 6.35
CA THR A 135 22.68 -10.60 7.77
C THR A 135 21.47 -11.18 8.51
N ARG A 136 21.74 -11.90 9.59
CA ARG A 136 20.70 -12.43 10.47
C ARG A 136 19.85 -11.31 11.06
N GLU A 137 20.45 -10.23 11.44
CA GLU A 137 19.82 -9.05 12.05
C GLU A 137 18.80 -8.43 11.10
N ASN A 138 19.22 -8.13 9.87
CA ASN A 138 18.32 -7.56 8.87
C ASN A 138 17.25 -8.57 8.43
N PHE A 139 17.58 -9.87 8.34
CA PHE A 139 16.60 -10.90 8.03
C PHE A 139 15.48 -10.92 9.07
N ILE A 140 15.82 -10.98 10.35
CA ILE A 140 14.84 -10.99 11.45
C ILE A 140 14.02 -9.70 11.42
N ARG A 141 14.65 -8.55 11.33
CA ARG A 141 13.97 -7.25 11.33
C ARG A 141 13.03 -7.11 10.13
N THR A 142 13.47 -7.50 8.94
CA THR A 142 12.62 -7.49 7.73
C THR A 142 11.41 -8.39 7.90
N MET A 143 11.58 -9.60 8.44
CA MET A 143 10.48 -10.54 8.69
C MET A 143 9.49 -10.01 9.73
N VAL A 144 9.98 -9.41 10.80
CA VAL A 144 9.10 -8.83 11.85
C VAL A 144 8.26 -7.70 11.26
N ILE A 145 8.89 -6.71 10.62
CA ILE A 145 8.19 -5.51 10.13
C ILE A 145 7.33 -5.81 8.90
N SER A 146 7.86 -6.59 7.93
CA SER A 146 7.23 -6.75 6.62
C SER A 146 6.31 -7.96 6.50
N CYS A 147 6.27 -8.83 7.52
CA CYS A 147 5.41 -10.01 7.55
C CYS A 147 4.64 -10.11 8.88
N TYR A 148 5.34 -10.29 10.02
CA TYR A 148 4.70 -10.60 11.29
C TYR A 148 3.84 -9.45 11.84
N ALA A 149 4.22 -8.20 11.61
CA ALA A 149 3.44 -7.03 12.01
C ALA A 149 2.00 -7.05 11.46
N PHE A 150 1.78 -7.63 10.27
CA PHE A 150 0.43 -7.82 9.75
C PHE A 150 -0.37 -8.83 10.59
N THR A 151 0.24 -9.94 10.99
CA THR A 151 -0.40 -10.95 11.85
C THR A 151 -0.77 -10.36 13.21
N GLU A 152 0.13 -9.56 13.80
CA GLU A 152 -0.13 -8.86 15.06
C GLU A 152 -1.27 -7.83 14.96
N ALA A 153 -1.27 -7.04 13.90
CA ALA A 153 -2.33 -6.07 13.62
C ALA A 153 -3.67 -6.77 13.36
N ALA A 154 -3.69 -7.86 12.58
CA ALA A 154 -4.88 -8.65 12.28
C ALA A 154 -5.52 -9.24 13.54
N LYS A 155 -4.71 -9.79 14.46
CA LYS A 155 -5.19 -10.31 15.74
C LYS A 155 -5.92 -9.23 16.56
N ARG A 156 -5.37 -8.02 16.62
CA ARG A 156 -5.98 -6.91 17.39
C ARG A 156 -7.21 -6.34 16.68
N ALA A 157 -7.13 -6.20 15.36
CA ALA A 157 -8.24 -5.73 14.55
C ALA A 157 -9.45 -6.68 14.64
N SER A 158 -9.22 -7.99 14.55
CA SER A 158 -10.31 -8.99 14.65
C SER A 158 -11.09 -8.91 15.95
N ALA A 159 -10.42 -8.58 17.07
CA ALA A 159 -11.08 -8.36 18.35
C ALA A 159 -11.99 -7.10 18.40
N LEU A 160 -11.87 -6.22 17.39
CA LEU A 160 -12.71 -5.03 17.22
C LEU A 160 -13.71 -5.16 16.06
N MET A 161 -13.81 -6.34 15.44
CA MET A 161 -14.70 -6.65 14.29
C MET A 161 -15.79 -7.68 14.68
N PRO A 162 -16.66 -7.42 15.66
CA PRO A 162 -17.63 -8.41 16.16
C PRO A 162 -18.67 -8.81 15.11
N ASN A 163 -18.87 -8.00 14.09
CA ASN A 163 -19.85 -8.24 13.01
C ASN A 163 -19.20 -8.76 11.72
N GLY A 164 -17.95 -9.18 11.78
CA GLY A 164 -17.13 -9.46 10.60
C GLY A 164 -16.41 -8.22 10.10
N GLY A 165 -15.72 -8.35 8.96
CA GLY A 165 -14.96 -7.25 8.39
C GLY A 165 -14.03 -7.71 7.25
N ALA A 166 -13.11 -6.83 6.85
CA ALA A 166 -12.14 -7.14 5.82
C ALA A 166 -10.75 -6.55 6.13
N MET A 167 -9.71 -7.30 5.81
CA MET A 167 -8.32 -6.88 6.00
C MET A 167 -7.57 -7.05 4.69
N ILE A 168 -6.74 -6.08 4.34
CA ILE A 168 -5.81 -6.20 3.22
C ILE A 168 -4.39 -5.84 3.64
N THR A 169 -3.43 -6.53 3.00
CA THR A 169 -2.01 -6.14 3.04
C THR A 169 -1.48 -5.96 1.64
N LEU A 170 -0.27 -5.39 1.52
CA LEU A 170 0.40 -5.15 0.24
C LEU A 170 1.57 -6.12 0.05
N THR A 171 1.55 -6.81 -1.06
CA THR A 171 2.66 -7.66 -1.52
C THR A 171 3.16 -7.22 -2.90
N TYR A 172 4.10 -7.94 -3.44
CA TYR A 172 4.72 -7.70 -4.74
C TYR A 172 5.14 -9.02 -5.38
N ASN A 173 5.18 -9.07 -6.69
CA ASN A 173 5.57 -10.25 -7.47
C ASN A 173 6.92 -10.87 -7.04
N GLY A 174 7.76 -10.11 -6.33
CA GLY A 174 8.99 -10.60 -5.70
C GLY A 174 8.79 -11.64 -4.60
N GLY A 175 7.58 -11.82 -4.07
CA GLY A 175 7.22 -12.94 -3.19
C GLY A 175 7.06 -14.26 -3.94
N LEU A 176 6.75 -14.21 -5.23
CA LEU A 176 6.52 -15.37 -6.08
C LEU A 176 7.74 -15.72 -6.95
N ARG A 177 8.50 -14.72 -7.37
CA ARG A 177 9.64 -14.84 -8.30
C ARG A 177 10.81 -14.01 -7.79
N ALA A 178 12.04 -14.50 -8.00
CA ALA A 178 13.22 -13.72 -7.67
C ALA A 178 13.28 -12.45 -8.52
N MET A 179 13.39 -11.32 -7.83
CA MET A 179 13.53 -10.00 -8.44
C MET A 179 14.90 -9.42 -8.10
N PRO A 180 15.59 -8.78 -9.06
CA PRO A 180 16.86 -8.11 -8.78
C PRO A 180 16.73 -7.09 -7.65
N ASN A 181 17.72 -7.01 -6.77
CA ASN A 181 17.81 -6.04 -5.66
C ASN A 181 16.57 -6.08 -4.70
N TYR A 182 15.96 -7.24 -4.53
CA TYR A 182 14.82 -7.41 -3.64
C TYR A 182 15.10 -8.38 -2.49
N ASN A 183 16.02 -9.32 -2.67
CA ASN A 183 16.62 -10.22 -1.67
C ASN A 183 15.67 -10.65 -0.54
N VAL A 184 16.01 -10.37 0.72
CA VAL A 184 15.23 -10.76 1.90
C VAL A 184 13.79 -10.22 1.88
N MET A 185 13.54 -9.09 1.24
CA MET A 185 12.17 -8.57 1.10
C MET A 185 11.28 -9.52 0.28
N GLY A 186 11.83 -10.19 -0.74
CA GLY A 186 11.10 -11.23 -1.50
C GLY A 186 10.68 -12.38 -0.61
N VAL A 187 11.57 -12.85 0.25
CA VAL A 187 11.27 -13.90 1.23
C VAL A 187 10.20 -13.45 2.22
N ALA A 188 10.30 -12.21 2.72
CA ALA A 188 9.30 -11.65 3.62
C ALA A 188 7.92 -11.52 2.94
N LYS A 189 7.87 -11.16 1.64
CA LYS A 189 6.60 -11.09 0.90
C LYS A 189 6.01 -12.49 0.64
N ALA A 190 6.83 -13.50 0.36
CA ALA A 190 6.36 -14.89 0.27
C ALA A 190 5.74 -15.37 1.60
N ALA A 191 6.40 -15.08 2.72
CA ALA A 191 5.89 -15.39 4.05
C ALA A 191 4.59 -14.61 4.37
N LEU A 192 4.51 -13.33 3.97
CA LEU A 192 3.31 -12.50 4.13
C LEU A 192 2.12 -13.07 3.34
N GLU A 193 2.33 -13.53 2.10
CA GLU A 193 1.30 -14.17 1.28
C GLU A 193 0.83 -15.51 1.89
N ALA A 194 1.73 -16.27 2.50
CA ALA A 194 1.36 -17.44 3.29
C ALA A 194 0.51 -17.01 4.51
N SER A 195 0.92 -15.98 5.25
CA SER A 195 0.19 -15.46 6.42
C SER A 195 -1.23 -15.00 6.06
N VAL A 196 -1.44 -14.40 4.88
CA VAL A 196 -2.78 -14.04 4.38
C VAL A 196 -3.69 -15.27 4.33
N ARG A 197 -3.21 -16.40 3.79
CA ARG A 197 -4.00 -17.63 3.70
C ARG A 197 -4.32 -18.23 5.07
N TYR A 198 -3.35 -18.28 5.99
CA TYR A 198 -3.57 -18.78 7.35
C TYR A 198 -4.54 -17.88 8.13
N LEU A 199 -4.36 -16.57 8.07
CA LEU A 199 -5.28 -15.61 8.72
C LEU A 199 -6.69 -15.68 8.13
N ALA A 200 -6.84 -15.93 6.82
CA ALA A 200 -8.15 -16.11 6.20
C ALA A 200 -8.88 -17.35 6.74
N VAL A 201 -8.15 -18.42 7.01
CA VAL A 201 -8.71 -19.66 7.63
C VAL A 201 -9.07 -19.37 9.09
N ASP A 202 -8.16 -18.78 9.86
CA ASP A 202 -8.36 -18.54 11.29
C ASP A 202 -9.52 -17.58 11.58
N LEU A 203 -9.69 -16.55 10.75
CA LEU A 203 -10.67 -15.48 10.97
C LEU A 203 -11.98 -15.67 10.21
N GLY A 204 -12.05 -16.64 9.32
CA GLY A 204 -13.22 -16.91 8.47
C GLY A 204 -14.49 -17.20 9.27
N ALA A 205 -14.40 -17.96 10.36
CA ALA A 205 -15.54 -18.23 11.25
C ALA A 205 -16.11 -16.97 11.91
N GLN A 206 -15.30 -15.92 12.04
CA GLN A 206 -15.70 -14.58 12.52
C GLN A 206 -16.26 -13.70 11.39
N LYS A 207 -16.43 -14.23 10.16
CA LYS A 207 -16.84 -13.49 8.97
C LYS A 207 -15.86 -12.37 8.59
N ILE A 208 -14.58 -12.54 8.91
CA ILE A 208 -13.51 -11.60 8.54
C ILE A 208 -12.77 -12.17 7.34
N ARG A 209 -12.70 -11.37 6.27
CA ARG A 209 -11.96 -11.69 5.05
C ARG A 209 -10.55 -11.11 5.11
N VAL A 210 -9.55 -11.87 4.67
CA VAL A 210 -8.16 -11.43 4.68
C VAL A 210 -7.57 -11.66 3.30
N ASN A 211 -7.10 -10.60 2.63
CA ASN A 211 -6.56 -10.67 1.28
C ASN A 211 -5.28 -9.83 1.16
N ALA A 212 -4.56 -9.96 0.05
CA ALA A 212 -3.45 -9.09 -0.29
C ALA A 212 -3.62 -8.50 -1.70
N ILE A 213 -3.09 -7.31 -1.91
CA ILE A 213 -2.89 -6.74 -3.23
C ILE A 213 -1.42 -6.89 -3.60
N SER A 214 -1.16 -7.64 -4.68
CA SER A 214 0.16 -7.68 -5.32
C SER A 214 0.23 -6.56 -6.34
N ALA A 215 0.81 -5.44 -5.92
CA ALA A 215 0.85 -4.23 -6.71
C ALA A 215 1.99 -4.25 -7.72
N GLY A 216 1.74 -3.82 -8.95
CA GLY A 216 2.80 -3.43 -9.88
C GLY A 216 3.63 -2.27 -9.30
N PRO A 217 4.85 -2.04 -9.79
CA PRO A 217 5.72 -1.02 -9.23
C PRO A 217 5.13 0.37 -9.44
N ILE A 218 5.02 1.09 -8.32
CA ILE A 218 4.67 2.52 -8.25
C ILE A 218 5.85 3.28 -7.64
N ARG A 219 6.05 4.52 -8.07
CA ARG A 219 7.08 5.42 -7.53
C ARG A 219 6.69 5.87 -6.12
N THR A 220 6.86 4.99 -5.14
CA THR A 220 6.64 5.27 -3.72
C THR A 220 7.96 5.62 -3.02
N LEU A 221 7.86 6.16 -1.80
CA LEU A 221 9.04 6.39 -0.96
C LEU A 221 9.77 5.07 -0.66
N ALA A 222 9.05 3.99 -0.39
CA ALA A 222 9.62 2.66 -0.19
C ALA A 222 10.31 2.13 -1.48
N GLY A 223 9.68 2.28 -2.64
CA GLY A 223 10.24 1.90 -3.93
C GLY A 223 11.50 2.68 -4.31
N ALA A 224 11.62 3.94 -3.86
CA ALA A 224 12.83 4.74 -4.07
C ALA A 224 14.08 4.19 -3.34
N GLY A 225 13.90 3.35 -2.33
CA GLY A 225 14.99 2.65 -1.62
C GLY A 225 15.55 1.46 -2.38
N ILE A 226 14.88 0.97 -3.43
CA ILE A 226 15.32 -0.17 -4.25
C ILE A 226 16.30 0.34 -5.31
N THR A 227 17.50 -0.27 -5.35
CA THR A 227 18.48 0.04 -6.40
C THR A 227 17.91 -0.37 -7.76
N ASP A 228 18.18 0.46 -8.78
CA ASP A 228 17.69 0.24 -10.16
C ASP A 228 16.16 0.20 -10.29
N ALA A 229 15.43 0.78 -9.33
CA ALA A 229 13.97 0.86 -9.39
C ALA A 229 13.47 1.42 -10.73
N ARG A 230 14.18 2.40 -11.32
CA ARG A 230 13.84 2.96 -12.65
C ARG A 230 13.87 1.90 -13.75
N TYR A 231 14.86 1.00 -13.71
CA TYR A 231 14.93 -0.11 -14.66
C TYR A 231 13.75 -1.07 -14.48
N MET A 232 13.43 -1.43 -13.24
CA MET A 232 12.27 -2.31 -12.96
C MET A 232 10.95 -1.68 -13.42
N PHE A 233 10.75 -0.38 -13.20
CA PHE A 233 9.57 0.35 -13.71
C PHE A 233 9.49 0.30 -15.22
N ALA A 234 10.58 0.65 -15.91
CA ALA A 234 10.62 0.66 -17.38
C ALA A 234 10.41 -0.75 -17.96
N PHE A 235 11.02 -1.76 -17.33
CA PHE A 235 10.90 -3.15 -17.74
C PHE A 235 9.46 -3.64 -17.60
N GLN A 236 8.83 -3.45 -16.45
CA GLN A 236 7.45 -3.87 -16.26
C GLN A 236 6.48 -3.10 -17.15
N GLN A 237 6.66 -1.79 -17.29
CA GLN A 237 5.84 -0.99 -18.21
C GLN A 237 5.94 -1.48 -19.66
N LYS A 238 7.16 -1.85 -20.10
CA LYS A 238 7.39 -2.32 -21.48
C LYS A 238 6.78 -3.70 -21.73
N TYR A 239 6.83 -4.60 -20.74
CA TYR A 239 6.49 -6.02 -20.91
C TYR A 239 5.16 -6.44 -20.29
N SER A 240 4.47 -5.55 -19.59
CA SER A 240 3.12 -5.86 -19.13
C SER A 240 2.16 -5.94 -20.34
N PRO A 241 1.16 -6.83 -20.32
CA PRO A 241 0.15 -6.96 -21.38
C PRO A 241 -0.57 -5.65 -21.72
N LEU A 242 -0.83 -4.79 -20.72
CA LEU A 242 -1.47 -3.49 -20.96
C LEU A 242 -0.49 -2.41 -21.47
N GLY A 243 0.82 -2.71 -21.62
CA GLY A 243 1.83 -1.78 -22.13
C GLY A 243 2.08 -0.55 -21.26
N ARG A 244 1.73 -0.60 -19.98
CA ARG A 244 1.84 0.50 -19.03
C ARG A 244 2.01 0.02 -17.59
N GLY A 245 2.42 0.92 -16.72
CA GLY A 245 2.35 0.69 -15.27
C GLY A 245 0.93 0.87 -14.73
N VAL A 246 0.77 0.61 -13.45
CA VAL A 246 -0.49 0.84 -12.70
C VAL A 246 -0.49 2.22 -12.05
N THR A 247 -1.67 2.71 -11.70
CA THR A 247 -1.89 3.98 -11.02
C THR A 247 -2.31 3.77 -9.57
N LEU A 248 -2.19 4.82 -8.75
CA LEU A 248 -2.71 4.80 -7.37
C LEU A 248 -4.24 4.65 -7.35
N GLU A 249 -4.94 5.20 -8.34
CA GLU A 249 -6.38 5.08 -8.47
C GLU A 249 -6.82 3.63 -8.73
N GLU A 250 -6.10 2.91 -9.59
CA GLU A 250 -6.37 1.48 -9.87
C GLU A 250 -6.12 0.60 -8.64
N LEU A 251 -5.06 0.88 -7.89
CA LEU A 251 -4.81 0.21 -6.61
C LEU A 251 -5.84 0.59 -5.54
N GLY A 252 -6.30 1.85 -5.54
CA GLY A 252 -7.41 2.31 -4.73
C GLY A 252 -8.71 1.55 -5.04
N GLY A 253 -9.02 1.37 -6.32
CA GLY A 253 -10.17 0.59 -6.78
C GLY A 253 -10.13 -0.87 -6.33
N ALA A 254 -8.98 -1.52 -6.45
CA ALA A 254 -8.78 -2.88 -5.93
C ALA A 254 -8.93 -2.95 -4.40
N GLY A 255 -8.40 -1.95 -3.67
CA GLY A 255 -8.60 -1.83 -2.22
C GLY A 255 -10.07 -1.67 -1.86
N LEU A 256 -10.81 -0.82 -2.55
CA LEU A 256 -12.25 -0.64 -2.37
C LEU A 256 -13.01 -1.96 -2.63
N TYR A 257 -12.70 -2.66 -3.73
CA TYR A 257 -13.30 -3.96 -4.03
C TYR A 257 -13.08 -4.95 -2.90
N LEU A 258 -11.82 -5.16 -2.48
CA LEU A 258 -11.49 -6.16 -1.46
C LEU A 258 -11.98 -5.83 -0.05
N LEU A 259 -12.20 -4.54 0.27
CA LEU A 259 -12.67 -4.11 1.59
C LEU A 259 -14.19 -3.90 1.66
N SER A 260 -14.87 -3.78 0.53
CA SER A 260 -16.33 -3.64 0.47
C SER A 260 -17.04 -4.99 0.37
N ASP A 261 -18.38 -4.96 0.45
CA ASP A 261 -19.23 -6.15 0.33
C ASP A 261 -19.25 -6.72 -1.11
N LEU A 262 -18.70 -6.00 -2.10
CA LEU A 262 -18.54 -6.49 -3.48
C LEU A 262 -17.66 -7.75 -3.54
N SER A 263 -16.75 -7.94 -2.60
CA SER A 263 -15.88 -9.11 -2.50
C SER A 263 -16.25 -10.05 -1.35
N SER A 264 -17.53 -10.13 -1.00
CA SER A 264 -18.04 -10.92 0.15
C SER A 264 -17.67 -12.42 0.09
N GLY A 265 -17.44 -12.97 -1.10
CA GLY A 265 -16.98 -14.34 -1.32
C GLY A 265 -15.46 -14.50 -1.48
N VAL A 266 -14.64 -13.44 -1.27
CA VAL A 266 -13.20 -13.44 -1.54
C VAL A 266 -12.41 -13.34 -0.24
N THR A 267 -11.66 -14.40 0.09
CA THR A 267 -10.72 -14.43 1.22
C THR A 267 -9.54 -15.34 0.91
N GLY A 268 -8.36 -15.03 1.46
CA GLY A 268 -7.10 -15.76 1.18
C GLY A 268 -6.49 -15.45 -0.19
N GLU A 269 -7.02 -14.46 -0.91
CA GLU A 269 -6.63 -14.08 -2.26
C GLU A 269 -5.40 -13.19 -2.27
N ILE A 270 -4.51 -13.45 -3.25
CA ILE A 270 -3.44 -12.54 -3.64
C ILE A 270 -3.84 -11.91 -4.97
N HIS A 271 -4.41 -10.72 -4.89
CA HIS A 271 -5.01 -10.01 -6.02
C HIS A 271 -3.97 -9.20 -6.78
N PHE A 272 -3.66 -9.59 -8.01
CA PHE A 272 -2.66 -8.91 -8.83
C PHE A 272 -3.25 -7.66 -9.49
N VAL A 273 -2.61 -6.53 -9.24
CA VAL A 273 -2.87 -5.23 -9.88
C VAL A 273 -1.55 -4.72 -10.43
N ASP A 274 -1.13 -5.23 -11.58
CA ASP A 274 0.21 -5.03 -12.16
C ASP A 274 0.21 -4.92 -13.69
N SER A 275 -0.92 -4.56 -14.27
CA SER A 275 -1.13 -4.51 -15.72
C SER A 275 -0.90 -5.85 -16.43
N GLY A 276 -1.03 -6.97 -15.69
CA GLY A 276 -0.84 -8.34 -16.20
C GLY A 276 0.61 -8.81 -16.22
N TYR A 277 1.56 -8.05 -15.66
CA TYR A 277 2.98 -8.42 -15.70
C TYR A 277 3.26 -9.79 -15.06
N ASN A 278 2.54 -10.17 -14.01
CA ASN A 278 2.76 -11.43 -13.29
C ASN A 278 2.61 -12.68 -14.16
N ILE A 279 1.82 -12.62 -15.25
CA ILE A 279 1.57 -13.77 -16.14
C ILE A 279 2.65 -13.94 -17.22
N ILE A 280 3.55 -12.96 -17.38
CA ILE A 280 4.57 -12.99 -18.41
C ILE A 280 5.77 -13.83 -17.97
N ALA A 281 6.03 -14.90 -18.73
CA ALA A 281 7.21 -15.74 -18.52
C ALA A 281 8.43 -15.24 -19.30
N MET A 282 8.22 -14.72 -20.53
CA MET A 282 9.29 -14.31 -21.44
C MET A 282 8.89 -13.04 -22.20
N PRO A 283 9.81 -12.05 -22.32
CA PRO A 283 9.57 -10.86 -23.16
C PRO A 283 9.38 -11.23 -24.62
N GLN A 284 8.70 -10.36 -25.38
CA GLN A 284 8.57 -10.50 -26.84
C GLN A 284 9.95 -10.37 -27.51
N PRO A 285 10.20 -11.07 -28.65
CA PRO A 285 11.50 -11.09 -29.33
C PRO A 285 12.03 -9.69 -29.70
N ASP A 286 11.17 -8.74 -30.02
CA ASP A 286 11.55 -7.36 -30.37
C ASP A 286 12.27 -6.62 -29.23
N ALA A 287 12.10 -7.09 -28.01
CA ALA A 287 12.81 -6.57 -26.86
C ALA A 287 14.31 -6.87 -26.88
N LEU A 288 14.71 -8.01 -27.42
CA LEU A 288 16.12 -8.39 -27.58
C LEU A 288 16.80 -7.56 -28.69
N LYS A 289 16.11 -7.27 -29.77
CA LYS A 289 16.62 -6.43 -30.87
C LYS A 289 16.91 -4.99 -30.45
N ALA A 290 16.07 -4.44 -29.55
CA ALA A 290 16.25 -3.09 -29.02
C ALA A 290 17.39 -2.97 -28.01
N SER A 291 17.89 -4.06 -27.42
CA SER A 291 18.99 -4.08 -26.47
C SER A 291 20.39 -4.22 -27.09
N GLY A 292 20.51 -4.23 -28.43
CA GLY A 292 21.82 -4.28 -29.13
C GLY A 292 22.52 -5.64 -29.04
N ALA A 293 21.82 -6.70 -28.68
CA ALA A 293 22.32 -8.05 -28.90
C ALA A 293 22.27 -8.32 -30.42
N GLN A 294 23.36 -8.01 -31.11
CA GLN A 294 23.58 -8.47 -32.47
C GLN A 294 23.54 -10.00 -32.42
N GLU A 295 22.66 -10.57 -33.23
CA GLU A 295 22.76 -11.96 -33.64
C GLU A 295 24.14 -12.12 -34.29
N ASN A 296 25.12 -12.68 -33.56
CA ASN A 296 26.22 -13.31 -34.18
C ASN A 296 25.63 -14.57 -34.79
N GLY A 297 25.27 -14.43 -36.09
CA GLY A 297 24.80 -15.54 -36.89
C GLY A 297 25.90 -16.58 -37.03
N GLU A 298 25.58 -17.81 -36.82
CA GLU A 298 26.07 -18.94 -37.57
C GLU A 298 24.93 -19.45 -38.48
#